data_c8703f3cf7a630f3ae8732b14a9ca82f
#
_entry.id   c8703f3cf7a630f3ae8732b14a9ca82f
#
_cell.length_a   1.000
_cell.length_b   1.000
_cell.length_c   1.000
_cell.angle_alpha   90.00
_cell.angle_beta   90.00
_cell.angle_gamma   90.00
#
_symmetry.space_group_name_H-M   'P 1'
#
loop_
_entity.id
_entity.type
_entity.pdbx_description
1 polymer ?
#
loop_
_entity_poly.entity_id
_entity_poly.type
_entity_poly.pdbx_seq_one_letter_code
_entity_poly.pdbx_strand_id
1 'polypeptide(L)'
;MKNGVKLAKDIYWLTETFLYHELYALTSQLRRAAVSVSSNIAEGYVKNSTKEFVHFLYISLGSLAEIDTQLQLAKELNYTENTEELQNFIEMQMQQIRSFINALKKNINKLITIF
;
A
#
# COMPACT_ATOMS: atom_id res chain seq x y z
N MET A 1 -9.70 3.18 1.86
CA MET A 1 -10.25 1.81 1.97
C MET A 1 -10.61 1.22 0.61
N LYS A 2 -11.43 1.90 -0.17
CA LYS A 2 -11.81 1.44 -1.51
C LYS A 2 -10.62 1.12 -2.40
N ASN A 3 -9.64 2.00 -2.45
CA ASN A 3 -8.45 1.82 -3.28
C ASN A 3 -7.55 0.69 -2.79
N GLY A 4 -7.46 0.51 -1.47
CA GLY A 4 -6.70 -0.60 -0.90
C GLY A 4 -7.32 -1.95 -1.21
N VAL A 5 -8.65 -2.06 -1.14
CA VAL A 5 -9.36 -3.28 -1.50
C VAL A 5 -9.22 -3.58 -3.00
N LYS A 6 -9.34 -2.55 -3.84
CA LYS A 6 -9.15 -2.71 -5.28
C LYS A 6 -7.73 -3.19 -5.58
N LEU A 7 -6.73 -2.62 -4.94
CA LEU A 7 -5.35 -3.02 -5.11
C LEU A 7 -5.15 -4.49 -4.76
N ALA A 8 -5.70 -4.93 -3.63
CA ALA A 8 -5.59 -6.33 -3.22
C ALA A 8 -6.19 -7.27 -4.26
N LYS A 9 -7.37 -6.95 -4.80
CA LYS A 9 -7.99 -7.72 -5.88
C LYS A 9 -7.10 -7.79 -7.10
N ASP A 10 -6.56 -6.66 -7.52
CA ASP A 10 -5.70 -6.57 -8.70
C ASP A 10 -4.43 -7.41 -8.53
N ILE A 11 -3.84 -7.38 -7.34
CA ILE A 11 -2.65 -8.19 -7.04
C ILE A 11 -2.99 -9.69 -7.05
N TYR A 12 -4.13 -10.08 -6.51
CA TYR A 12 -4.56 -11.50 -6.56
C TYR A 12 -4.75 -11.97 -7.99
N TRP A 13 -5.36 -11.15 -8.84
CA TRP A 13 -5.53 -11.46 -10.26
C TRP A 13 -4.19 -11.60 -10.97
N LEU A 14 -3.29 -10.64 -10.77
CA LEU A 14 -1.99 -10.66 -11.39
C LEU A 14 -1.20 -11.90 -10.98
N THR A 15 -1.17 -12.22 -9.69
CA THR A 15 -0.36 -13.31 -9.16
C THR A 15 -0.91 -14.69 -9.52
N GLU A 16 -2.17 -14.79 -9.97
CA GLU A 16 -2.71 -16.02 -10.53
C GLU A 16 -1.86 -16.49 -11.71
N THR A 17 -1.32 -15.55 -12.49
CA THR A 17 -0.48 -15.89 -13.64
C THR A 17 0.90 -16.42 -13.23
N PHE A 18 1.27 -16.27 -11.96
CA PHE A 18 2.57 -16.68 -11.42
C PHE A 18 2.61 -18.16 -11.03
N LEU A 19 1.49 -18.86 -11.07
CA LEU A 19 1.39 -20.25 -10.61
C LEU A 19 2.31 -21.22 -11.33
N TYR A 20 2.63 -20.94 -12.58
CA TYR A 20 3.47 -21.79 -13.41
C TYR A 20 4.96 -21.45 -13.33
N HIS A 21 5.29 -20.37 -12.63
CA HIS A 21 6.66 -19.96 -12.39
C HIS A 21 6.95 -20.23 -10.92
N GLU A 22 8.08 -20.77 -10.60
CA GLU A 22 8.45 -21.13 -9.22
C GLU A 22 8.57 -19.91 -8.32
N LEU A 23 7.45 -19.18 -8.14
CA LEU A 23 7.43 -17.89 -7.47
C LEU A 23 6.51 -17.82 -6.28
N TYR A 24 6.32 -18.93 -5.63
CA TYR A 24 5.45 -18.99 -4.47
C TYR A 24 5.80 -17.89 -3.44
N ALA A 25 7.09 -17.66 -3.21
CA ALA A 25 7.55 -16.67 -2.26
C ALA A 25 7.13 -15.25 -2.67
N LEU A 26 7.34 -14.88 -3.93
CA LEU A 26 6.99 -13.54 -4.42
C LEU A 26 5.48 -13.34 -4.43
N THR A 27 4.73 -14.34 -4.89
CA THR A 27 3.26 -14.30 -4.88
C THR A 27 2.72 -14.09 -3.47
N SER A 28 3.22 -14.86 -2.52
CA SER A 28 2.81 -14.75 -1.12
C SER A 28 3.10 -13.38 -0.55
N GLN A 29 4.27 -12.83 -0.82
CA GLN A 29 4.66 -11.50 -0.33
C GLN A 29 3.83 -10.39 -0.96
N LEU A 30 3.57 -10.46 -2.27
CA LEU A 30 2.73 -9.48 -2.94
C LEU A 30 1.32 -9.45 -2.35
N ARG A 31 0.73 -10.63 -2.18
CA ARG A 31 -0.63 -10.74 -1.62
C ARG A 31 -0.70 -10.24 -0.19
N ARG A 32 0.28 -10.58 0.64
CA ARG A 32 0.33 -10.12 2.01
C ARG A 32 0.51 -8.61 2.10
N ALA A 33 1.41 -8.05 1.31
CA ALA A 33 1.64 -6.61 1.30
C ALA A 33 0.39 -5.85 0.81
N ALA A 34 -0.29 -6.38 -0.20
CA ALA A 34 -1.50 -5.76 -0.72
C ALA A 34 -2.62 -5.72 0.31
N VAL A 35 -2.83 -6.82 1.05
CA VAL A 35 -3.81 -6.86 2.14
C VAL A 35 -3.41 -5.90 3.27
N SER A 36 -2.11 -5.81 3.55
CA SER A 36 -1.56 -4.94 4.60
C SER A 36 -1.91 -3.47 4.38
N VAL A 37 -2.00 -3.00 3.15
CA VAL A 37 -2.33 -1.60 2.86
C VAL A 37 -3.69 -1.23 3.48
N SER A 38 -4.74 -1.93 3.11
CA SER A 38 -6.08 -1.60 3.61
C SER A 38 -6.27 -1.97 5.08
N SER A 39 -5.65 -3.05 5.53
CA SER A 39 -5.76 -3.50 6.94
C SER A 39 -5.16 -2.46 7.90
N ASN A 40 -4.02 -1.88 7.55
CA ASN A 40 -3.38 -0.88 8.41
C ASN A 40 -4.13 0.45 8.39
N ILE A 41 -4.70 0.83 7.25
CA ILE A 41 -5.55 2.03 7.20
C ILE A 41 -6.77 1.83 8.12
N ALA A 42 -7.42 0.67 8.03
CA ALA A 42 -8.59 0.37 8.86
C ALA A 42 -8.24 0.35 10.34
N GLU A 43 -7.12 -0.27 10.70
CA GLU A 43 -6.67 -0.33 12.08
C GLU A 43 -6.36 1.06 12.63
N GLY A 44 -5.66 1.88 11.86
CA GLY A 44 -5.35 3.25 12.28
C GLY A 44 -6.60 4.11 12.43
N TYR A 45 -7.57 3.92 11.54
CA TYR A 45 -8.81 4.68 11.57
C TYR A 45 -9.60 4.47 12.87
N VAL A 46 -9.60 3.26 13.43
CA VAL A 46 -10.35 2.96 14.65
C VAL A 46 -9.61 3.35 15.94
N LYS A 47 -8.36 3.78 15.85
CA LYS A 47 -7.63 4.26 17.01
C LYS A 47 -8.15 5.63 17.44
N ASN A 48 -8.06 5.91 18.75
CA ASN A 48 -8.54 7.19 19.31
C ASN A 48 -7.49 8.30 19.27
N SER A 49 -6.46 8.15 18.47
CA SER A 49 -5.34 9.07 18.44
C SER A 49 -4.94 9.34 17.00
N THR A 50 -4.87 10.61 16.62
CA THR A 50 -4.36 11.02 15.32
C THR A 50 -2.92 10.58 15.12
N LYS A 51 -2.12 10.63 16.18
CA LYS A 51 -0.73 10.16 16.13
C LYS A 51 -0.64 8.68 15.78
N GLU A 52 -1.49 7.85 16.37
CA GLU A 52 -1.54 6.43 16.04
C GLU A 52 -2.03 6.20 14.61
N PHE A 53 -3.02 6.97 14.17
CA PHE A 53 -3.50 6.88 12.79
C PHE A 53 -2.37 7.18 11.80
N VAL A 54 -1.60 8.24 12.03
CA VAL A 54 -0.45 8.58 11.21
C VAL A 54 0.56 7.43 11.17
N HIS A 55 0.81 6.79 12.31
CA HIS A 55 1.71 5.64 12.40
C HIS A 55 1.25 4.51 11.46
N PHE A 56 -0.03 4.15 11.51
CA PHE A 56 -0.57 3.09 10.66
C PHE A 56 -0.59 3.48 9.17
N LEU A 57 -0.78 4.76 8.88
CA LEU A 57 -0.69 5.26 7.51
C LEU A 57 0.73 5.13 6.95
N TYR A 58 1.75 5.37 7.76
CA TYR A 58 3.14 5.13 7.36
C TYR A 58 3.40 3.65 7.07
N ILE A 59 2.83 2.75 7.85
CA ILE A 59 2.95 1.31 7.59
C ILE A 59 2.33 0.96 6.23
N SER A 60 1.14 1.48 5.95
CA SER A 60 0.48 1.28 4.65
C SER A 60 1.30 1.84 3.49
N LEU A 61 1.90 3.01 3.69
CA LEU A 61 2.78 3.63 2.69
C LEU A 61 3.99 2.72 2.39
N GLY A 62 4.58 2.15 3.44
CA GLY A 62 5.68 1.19 3.29
C GLY A 62 5.25 -0.06 2.53
N SER A 63 4.05 -0.57 2.79
CA SER A 63 3.50 -1.72 2.07
C SER A 63 3.31 -1.42 0.59
N LEU A 64 2.85 -0.22 0.24
CA LEU A 64 2.73 0.20 -1.16
C LEU A 64 4.08 0.26 -1.86
N ALA A 65 5.09 0.81 -1.19
CA ALA A 65 6.45 0.85 -1.74
C ALA A 65 7.01 -0.55 -1.96
N GLU A 66 6.74 -1.47 -1.05
CA GLU A 66 7.15 -2.86 -1.16
C GLU A 66 6.49 -3.53 -2.37
N ILE A 67 5.18 -3.33 -2.57
CA ILE A 67 4.47 -3.87 -3.73
C ILE A 67 5.06 -3.34 -5.02
N ASP A 68 5.32 -2.03 -5.09
CA ASP A 68 5.89 -1.42 -6.29
C ASP A 68 7.22 -2.07 -6.66
N THR A 69 8.09 -2.25 -5.67
CA THR A 69 9.38 -2.91 -5.88
C THR A 69 9.21 -4.36 -6.34
N GLN A 70 8.29 -5.09 -5.73
CA GLN A 70 8.05 -6.49 -6.08
C GLN A 70 7.45 -6.63 -7.49
N LEU A 71 6.58 -5.70 -7.90
CA LEU A 71 6.05 -5.69 -9.26
C LEU A 71 7.15 -5.41 -10.28
N GLN A 72 8.05 -4.49 -9.98
CA GLN A 72 9.19 -4.20 -10.85
C GLN A 72 10.08 -5.43 -11.00
N LEU A 73 10.34 -6.13 -9.90
CA LEU A 73 11.10 -7.37 -9.92
C LEU A 73 10.41 -8.44 -10.77
N ALA A 74 9.12 -8.62 -10.60
CA ALA A 74 8.35 -9.59 -11.37
C ALA A 74 8.43 -9.30 -12.87
N LYS A 75 8.36 -8.02 -13.23
CA LYS A 75 8.48 -7.60 -14.63
C LYS A 75 9.87 -7.91 -15.19
N GLU A 76 10.91 -7.60 -14.46
CA GLU A 76 12.29 -7.83 -14.90
C GLU A 76 12.62 -9.31 -15.02
N LEU A 77 11.99 -10.15 -14.20
CA LEU A 77 12.14 -11.60 -14.27
C LEU A 77 11.21 -12.23 -15.31
N ASN A 78 10.47 -11.44 -16.05
CA ASN A 78 9.54 -11.87 -17.09
C ASN A 78 8.40 -12.76 -16.58
N TYR A 79 8.00 -12.58 -15.32
CA TYR A 79 6.86 -13.28 -14.74
C TYR A 79 5.53 -12.66 -15.15
N THR A 80 5.57 -11.39 -15.52
CA THR A 80 4.42 -10.65 -16.05
C THR A 80 4.94 -9.61 -17.03
N GLU A 81 4.11 -9.24 -18.00
CA GLU A 81 4.51 -8.27 -19.02
C GLU A 81 4.08 -6.87 -18.70
N ASN A 82 2.91 -6.71 -18.09
CA ASN A 82 2.29 -5.39 -17.95
C ASN A 82 1.95 -5.08 -16.50
N THR A 83 2.81 -4.30 -15.87
CA THR A 83 2.61 -3.81 -14.51
C THR A 83 2.39 -2.31 -14.47
N GLU A 84 2.47 -1.62 -15.60
CA GLU A 84 2.50 -0.15 -15.65
C GLU A 84 1.25 0.49 -15.07
N GLU A 85 0.08 0.01 -15.47
CA GLU A 85 -1.19 0.55 -14.96
C GLU A 85 -1.30 0.39 -13.45
N LEU A 86 -0.93 -0.79 -12.95
CA LEU A 86 -0.97 -1.08 -11.53
C LEU A 86 0.06 -0.26 -10.75
N GLN A 87 1.27 -0.09 -11.29
CA GLN A 87 2.29 0.75 -10.66
C GLN A 87 1.87 2.22 -10.63
N ASN A 88 1.21 2.72 -11.67
CA ASN A 88 0.65 4.07 -11.68
C ASN A 88 -0.44 4.24 -10.62
N PHE A 89 -1.27 3.24 -10.44
CA PHE A 89 -2.30 3.23 -9.40
C PHE A 89 -1.68 3.27 -8.01
N ILE A 90 -0.63 2.49 -7.79
CA ILE A 90 0.11 2.48 -6.52
C ILE A 90 0.72 3.85 -6.25
N GLU A 91 1.34 4.47 -7.24
CA GLU A 91 1.93 5.81 -7.11
C GLU A 91 0.88 6.84 -6.70
N MET A 92 -0.29 6.79 -7.32
CA MET A 92 -1.41 7.65 -6.95
C MET A 92 -1.82 7.46 -5.49
N GLN A 93 -1.94 6.21 -5.05
CA GLN A 93 -2.28 5.90 -3.67
C GLN A 93 -1.22 6.39 -2.69
N MET A 94 0.05 6.25 -3.03
CA MET A 94 1.14 6.73 -2.18
C MET A 94 1.05 8.26 -2.00
N GLN A 95 0.78 8.98 -3.07
CA GLN A 95 0.61 10.43 -3.00
C GLN A 95 -0.59 10.83 -2.15
N GLN A 96 -1.71 10.11 -2.28
CA GLN A 96 -2.90 10.36 -1.47
C GLN A 96 -2.62 10.16 0.01
N ILE A 97 -1.92 9.09 0.37
CA ILE A 97 -1.60 8.79 1.76
C ILE A 97 -0.63 9.83 2.31
N ARG A 98 0.40 10.22 1.56
CA ARG A 98 1.33 11.28 1.99
C ARG A 98 0.61 12.59 2.26
N SER A 99 -0.29 12.98 1.35
CA SER A 99 -1.06 14.22 1.52
C SER A 99 -1.94 14.16 2.76
N PHE A 100 -2.55 13.02 3.01
CA PHE A 100 -3.38 12.81 4.19
C PHE A 100 -2.55 12.87 5.48
N ILE A 101 -1.40 12.21 5.51
CA ILE A 101 -0.48 12.25 6.64
C ILE A 101 -0.08 13.70 6.92
N ASN A 102 0.28 14.46 5.89
CA ASN A 102 0.70 15.84 6.06
C ASN A 102 -0.43 16.70 6.63
N ALA A 103 -1.66 16.50 6.18
CA ALA A 103 -2.82 17.22 6.71
C ALA A 103 -3.06 16.89 8.19
N LEU A 104 -2.96 15.61 8.55
CA LEU A 104 -3.13 15.19 9.95
C LEU A 104 -2.04 15.75 10.84
N LYS A 105 -0.79 15.77 10.36
CA LYS A 105 0.33 16.34 11.12
C LYS A 105 0.19 17.83 11.35
N LYS A 106 -0.31 18.56 10.37
CA LYS A 106 -0.59 20.00 10.52
C LYS A 106 -1.60 20.24 11.61
N ASN A 107 -2.64 19.42 11.69
CA ASN A 107 -3.66 19.55 12.72
C ASN A 107 -3.08 19.29 14.11
N ILE A 108 -2.22 18.29 14.27
CA ILE A 108 -1.52 18.02 15.53
C ILE A 108 -0.67 19.22 15.93
N ASN A 109 0.15 19.74 15.02
CA ASN A 109 1.02 20.86 15.30
C ASN A 109 0.23 22.12 15.67
N LYS A 110 -0.90 22.34 14.99
CA LYS A 110 -1.77 23.47 15.27
C LYS A 110 -2.33 23.41 16.68
N LEU A 111 -2.74 22.24 17.14
CA LEU A 111 -3.23 22.03 18.50
C LEU A 111 -2.13 22.29 19.53
N ILE A 112 -0.93 21.82 19.28
CA ILE A 112 0.23 22.05 20.15
C ILE A 112 0.54 23.53 20.27
N THR A 113 0.45 24.27 19.15
CA THR A 113 0.72 25.71 19.13
C THR A 113 -0.33 26.48 19.91
N ILE A 114 -1.59 26.02 19.94
CA ILE A 114 -2.68 26.67 20.67
C ILE A 114 -2.54 26.49 22.19
N PHE A 115 -2.01 25.35 22.60
CA PHE A 115 -1.81 25.01 24.00
C PHE A 115 -0.37 25.26 24.45
#